data_f10b40972ca814056a19a3c1078f736d
#
_entry.id   f10b40972ca814056a19a3c1078f736d
#
_cell.length_a   1.000
_cell.length_b   1.000
_cell.length_c   1.000
_cell.angle_alpha   90.00
_cell.angle_beta   90.00
_cell.angle_gamma   90.00
#
_symmetry.space_group_name_H-M   'P 1'
#
loop_
_entity.id
_entity.type
_entity.pdbx_description
1 polymer ?
#
loop_
_entity_poly.entity_id
_entity_poly.type
_entity_poly.pdbx_seq_one_letter_code
_entity_poly.pdbx_strand_id
1 'polypeptide(L)'
;MISIIATKLRLSPKETSFKFKKTEALTLINAIQRNNSQNQLNEFILNCTFAFDFYTKKQMEVFIKATQFLLSLSLLIVLHELGHFIPAKLFKTRVEKFYLFFDYKFSIFKKKIGGTEYGIGWIPLGGYVKISGMIDESMDKEQMALPPQPWEFRSKPAWQRLIIMLGGVIVNFVLGFAIYILMLFTWGESYLPNDNLKDGVWITNSLGTDLGLKTGDKILSVDGNKIKAFKSLPGEFVNGEN
;
A
#
# COMPACT_ATOMS: atom_id res chain seq x y z
N MET A 1 20.32 -34.36 -13.92
CA MET A 1 21.65 -33.79 -14.21
C MET A 1 21.96 -32.52 -13.40
N ILE A 2 21.01 -31.58 -13.20
CA ILE A 2 21.17 -30.41 -12.32
C ILE A 2 21.45 -30.82 -10.86
N SER A 3 20.80 -31.90 -10.35
CA SER A 3 21.03 -32.43 -9.03
C SER A 3 22.46 -32.95 -8.81
N ILE A 4 23.10 -33.47 -9.83
CA ILE A 4 24.48 -34.01 -9.75
C ILE A 4 25.50 -32.87 -9.70
N ILE A 5 25.24 -31.74 -10.36
CA ILE A 5 26.12 -30.57 -10.37
C ILE A 5 25.97 -29.83 -9.01
N ALA A 6 24.76 -29.71 -8.47
CA ALA A 6 24.52 -29.15 -7.14
C ALA A 6 25.17 -29.98 -6.01
N THR A 7 25.18 -31.31 -6.15
CA THR A 7 25.80 -32.21 -5.16
C THR A 7 27.34 -32.15 -5.20
N LYS A 8 27.94 -31.89 -6.37
CA LYS A 8 29.40 -31.74 -6.52
C LYS A 8 29.91 -30.39 -6.02
N LEU A 9 29.07 -29.35 -5.99
CA LEU A 9 29.43 -28.00 -5.52
C LEU A 9 29.10 -27.76 -4.03
N ARG A 10 28.56 -28.75 -3.30
CA ARG A 10 28.19 -28.59 -1.85
C ARG A 10 27.42 -27.28 -1.55
N LEU A 11 26.50 -26.89 -2.43
CA LEU A 11 25.68 -25.71 -2.21
C LEU A 11 24.46 -26.10 -1.36
N SER A 12 24.37 -25.56 -0.17
CA SER A 12 23.19 -25.67 0.69
C SER A 12 21.99 -24.94 0.03
N PRO A 13 20.76 -25.49 0.14
CA PRO A 13 19.57 -24.86 -0.44
C PRO A 13 19.21 -23.45 0.14
N LYS A 14 19.91 -23.00 1.17
CA LYS A 14 19.70 -21.70 1.84
C LYS A 14 20.64 -20.59 1.38
N GLU A 15 21.63 -20.86 0.56
CA GLU A 15 22.61 -19.86 0.10
C GLU A 15 22.52 -19.59 -1.41
N THR A 16 21.33 -19.45 -1.96
CA THR A 16 21.12 -18.90 -3.32
C THR A 16 21.20 -17.38 -3.31
N SER A 17 22.16 -16.79 -2.59
CA SER A 17 22.71 -15.51 -2.90
C SER A 17 23.75 -15.73 -4.01
N PHE A 18 23.31 -15.59 -5.27
CA PHE A 18 24.08 -15.83 -6.48
C PHE A 18 25.22 -14.81 -6.61
N LYS A 19 26.26 -14.94 -5.79
CA LYS A 19 27.58 -14.36 -6.07
C LYS A 19 28.41 -15.41 -6.79
N PHE A 20 28.07 -15.67 -8.06
CA PHE A 20 28.97 -16.41 -8.94
C PHE A 20 30.22 -15.56 -9.10
N LYS A 21 31.33 -15.98 -8.49
CA LYS A 21 32.62 -15.31 -8.71
C LYS A 21 32.97 -15.50 -10.19
N LYS A 22 33.32 -14.39 -10.86
CA LYS A 22 33.73 -14.35 -12.27
C LYS A 22 34.72 -15.47 -12.64
N THR A 23 35.55 -15.86 -11.68
CA THR A 23 36.54 -16.94 -11.79
C THR A 23 35.90 -18.35 -11.93
N GLU A 24 34.78 -18.62 -11.23
CA GLU A 24 34.12 -19.92 -11.31
C GLU A 24 33.34 -20.07 -12.61
N ALA A 25 32.73 -19.00 -13.12
CA ALA A 25 32.09 -18.98 -14.43
C ALA A 25 33.14 -19.24 -15.55
N LEU A 26 34.29 -18.60 -15.50
CA LEU A 26 35.35 -18.79 -16.46
C LEU A 26 35.93 -20.22 -16.44
N THR A 27 36.06 -20.84 -15.26
CA THR A 27 36.54 -22.21 -15.13
C THR A 27 35.54 -23.21 -15.71
N LEU A 28 34.25 -22.99 -15.49
CA LEU A 28 33.17 -23.79 -16.07
C LEU A 28 33.10 -23.66 -17.60
N ILE A 29 33.17 -22.43 -18.13
CA ILE A 29 33.21 -22.16 -19.56
C ILE A 29 34.40 -22.86 -20.22
N ASN A 30 35.58 -22.76 -19.63
CA ASN A 30 36.79 -23.43 -20.14
C ASN A 30 36.70 -24.97 -20.05
N ALA A 31 36.05 -25.54 -19.06
CA ALA A 31 35.82 -26.99 -18.93
C ALA A 31 34.82 -27.50 -19.98
N ILE A 32 33.79 -26.72 -20.30
CA ILE A 32 32.78 -27.04 -21.33
C ILE A 32 33.40 -26.94 -22.74
N GLN A 33 34.21 -25.90 -22.99
CA GLN A 33 34.93 -25.75 -24.29
C GLN A 33 35.92 -26.88 -24.56
N ARG A 34 36.58 -27.41 -23.51
CA ARG A 34 37.51 -28.57 -23.68
C ARG A 34 36.77 -29.86 -24.05
N ASN A 35 35.50 -30.00 -23.74
CA ASN A 35 34.72 -31.22 -23.94
C ASN A 35 33.95 -31.22 -25.29
N ASN A 36 34.19 -30.26 -26.18
CA ASN A 36 33.64 -30.13 -27.54
C ASN A 36 32.09 -30.28 -27.65
N SER A 37 31.34 -29.96 -26.59
CA SER A 37 29.87 -30.06 -26.57
C SER A 37 29.23 -28.67 -26.64
N GLN A 38 29.14 -28.13 -27.85
CA GLN A 38 28.46 -26.84 -28.15
C GLN A 38 27.02 -26.79 -27.55
N ASN A 39 26.33 -27.93 -27.53
CA ASN A 39 24.98 -28.01 -26.97
C ASN A 39 24.95 -27.75 -25.45
N GLN A 40 25.93 -28.25 -24.69
CA GLN A 40 26.01 -28.00 -23.26
C GLN A 40 26.35 -26.54 -22.91
N LEU A 41 27.19 -25.92 -23.77
CA LEU A 41 27.50 -24.49 -23.63
C LEU A 41 26.28 -23.62 -23.89
N ASN A 42 25.51 -23.93 -24.95
CA ASN A 42 24.28 -23.21 -25.28
C ASN A 42 23.22 -23.35 -24.18
N GLU A 43 23.02 -24.56 -23.63
CA GLU A 43 22.11 -24.74 -22.48
C GLU A 43 22.57 -23.98 -21.25
N PHE A 44 23.87 -23.96 -20.98
CA PHE A 44 24.41 -23.19 -19.85
C PHE A 44 24.18 -21.68 -20.00
N ILE A 45 24.49 -21.14 -21.20
CA ILE A 45 24.26 -19.72 -21.51
C ILE A 45 22.77 -19.39 -21.40
N LEU A 46 21.89 -20.22 -21.95
CA LEU A 46 20.45 -20.03 -21.90
C LEU A 46 19.93 -20.00 -20.45
N ASN A 47 20.38 -20.94 -19.62
CA ASN A 47 20.00 -21.00 -18.21
C ASN A 47 20.54 -19.81 -17.41
N CYS A 48 21.76 -19.36 -17.69
CA CYS A 48 22.32 -18.16 -17.05
C CYS A 48 21.57 -16.89 -17.48
N THR A 49 21.21 -16.75 -18.75
CA THR A 49 20.43 -15.61 -19.26
C THR A 49 19.03 -15.59 -18.64
N PHE A 50 18.36 -16.73 -18.61
CA PHE A 50 17.04 -16.85 -17.99
C PHE A 50 17.06 -16.52 -16.49
N ALA A 51 18.08 -17.01 -15.76
CA ALA A 51 18.23 -16.72 -14.34
C ALA A 51 18.51 -15.21 -14.09
N PHE A 52 19.32 -14.59 -14.96
CA PHE A 52 19.60 -13.16 -14.91
C PHE A 52 18.35 -12.33 -15.20
N ASP A 53 17.59 -12.67 -16.26
CA ASP A 53 16.34 -11.98 -16.60
C ASP A 53 15.30 -12.12 -15.49
N PHE A 54 15.16 -13.30 -14.89
CA PHE A 54 14.26 -13.52 -13.77
C PHE A 54 14.65 -12.68 -12.55
N TYR A 55 15.94 -12.62 -12.24
CA TYR A 55 16.44 -11.82 -11.11
C TYR A 55 16.23 -10.32 -11.34
N THR A 56 16.55 -9.81 -12.52
CA THR A 56 16.37 -8.38 -12.85
C THR A 56 14.90 -7.99 -12.87
N LYS A 57 14.01 -8.84 -13.41
CA LYS A 57 12.57 -8.62 -13.42
C LYS A 57 12.00 -8.57 -12.00
N LYS A 58 12.42 -9.47 -11.11
CA LYS A 58 12.00 -9.49 -9.71
C LYS A 58 12.48 -8.25 -8.94
N GLN A 59 13.72 -7.83 -9.16
CA GLN A 59 14.27 -6.60 -8.56
C GLN A 59 13.50 -5.36 -9.04
N MET A 60 13.20 -5.28 -10.32
CA MET A 60 12.40 -4.18 -10.90
C MET A 60 10.98 -4.15 -10.32
N GLU A 61 10.34 -5.30 -10.15
CA GLU A 61 9.01 -5.41 -9.55
C GLU A 61 9.00 -4.89 -8.11
N VAL A 62 9.98 -5.27 -7.30
CA VAL A 62 10.12 -4.79 -5.91
C VAL A 62 10.35 -3.28 -5.89
N PHE A 63 11.20 -2.76 -6.78
CA PHE A 63 11.47 -1.32 -6.89
C PHE A 63 10.20 -0.54 -7.26
N ILE A 64 9.44 -1.02 -8.26
CA ILE A 64 8.18 -0.40 -8.67
C ILE A 64 7.18 -0.37 -7.52
N LYS A 65 6.98 -1.51 -6.82
CA LYS A 65 6.06 -1.61 -5.68
C LYS A 65 6.47 -0.68 -4.53
N ALA A 66 7.77 -0.62 -4.23
CA ALA A 66 8.29 0.29 -3.20
C ALA A 66 8.06 1.77 -3.57
N THR A 67 8.30 2.12 -4.83
CA THR A 67 8.07 3.49 -5.34
C THR A 67 6.58 3.84 -5.29
N GLN A 68 5.69 2.94 -5.73
CA GLN A 68 4.25 3.14 -5.66
C GLN A 68 3.77 3.32 -4.22
N PHE A 69 4.28 2.50 -3.30
CA PHE A 69 3.97 2.62 -1.87
C PHE A 69 4.38 3.99 -1.31
N LEU A 70 5.62 4.43 -1.59
CA LEU A 70 6.11 5.72 -1.13
C LEU A 70 5.33 6.89 -1.72
N LEU A 71 4.96 6.83 -3.00
CA LEU A 71 4.13 7.85 -3.64
C LEU A 71 2.72 7.91 -3.03
N SER A 72 2.08 6.77 -2.80
CA SER A 72 0.76 6.70 -2.17
C SER A 72 0.80 7.24 -0.75
N LEU A 73 1.81 6.84 0.04
CA LEU A 73 2.01 7.33 1.39
C LEU A 73 2.25 8.85 1.41
N SER A 74 3.09 9.36 0.50
CA SER A 74 3.35 10.79 0.39
C SER A 74 2.08 11.58 0.08
N LEU A 75 1.25 11.10 -0.83
CA LEU A 75 -0.03 11.72 -1.18
C LEU A 75 -0.97 11.79 0.04
N LEU A 76 -1.11 10.67 0.76
CA LEU A 76 -1.93 10.62 1.98
C LEU A 76 -1.43 11.60 3.05
N ILE A 77 -0.12 11.67 3.26
CA ILE A 77 0.49 12.59 4.23
C ILE A 77 0.23 14.03 3.84
N VAL A 78 0.49 14.42 2.58
CA VAL A 78 0.26 15.80 2.12
C VAL A 78 -1.19 16.22 2.32
N LEU A 79 -2.13 15.37 1.95
CA LEU A 79 -3.56 15.66 2.09
C LEU A 79 -3.99 15.70 3.56
N HIS A 80 -3.43 14.83 4.41
CA HIS A 80 -3.65 14.87 5.85
C HIS A 80 -3.19 16.19 6.46
N GLU A 81 -1.95 16.61 6.17
CA GLU A 81 -1.39 17.86 6.67
C GLU A 81 -2.15 19.09 6.13
N LEU A 82 -2.60 19.03 4.87
CA LEU A 82 -3.48 20.08 4.31
C LEU A 82 -4.82 20.14 5.05
N GLY A 83 -5.32 19.01 5.52
CA GLY A 83 -6.53 18.94 6.33
C GLY A 83 -6.43 19.72 7.65
N HIS A 84 -5.25 19.80 8.26
CA HIS A 84 -4.99 20.65 9.41
C HIS A 84 -4.69 22.10 9.03
N PHE A 85 -3.91 22.27 7.97
CA PHE A 85 -3.42 23.56 7.51
C PHE A 85 -4.53 24.49 7.03
N ILE A 86 -5.45 23.99 6.17
CA ILE A 86 -6.50 24.80 5.57
C ILE A 86 -7.41 25.41 6.63
N PRO A 87 -8.03 24.64 7.56
CA PRO A 87 -8.88 25.24 8.59
C PRO A 87 -8.09 26.13 9.56
N ALA A 88 -6.83 25.81 9.88
CA ALA A 88 -6.00 26.69 10.68
C ALA A 88 -5.87 28.08 10.04
N LYS A 89 -5.61 28.14 8.74
CA LYS A 89 -5.55 29.40 7.99
C LYS A 89 -6.90 30.12 7.91
N LEU A 90 -8.00 29.39 7.65
CA LEU A 90 -9.36 29.94 7.60
C LEU A 90 -9.74 30.59 8.92
N PHE A 91 -9.39 29.99 10.05
CA PHE A 91 -9.67 30.55 11.39
C PHE A 91 -8.63 31.56 11.86
N LYS A 92 -7.75 32.01 10.96
CA LYS A 92 -6.69 32.99 11.26
C LYS A 92 -5.78 32.51 12.40
N THR A 93 -5.54 31.21 12.48
CA THR A 93 -4.53 30.64 13.36
C THR A 93 -3.18 30.68 12.65
N ARG A 94 -2.14 31.10 13.36
CA ARG A 94 -0.80 31.19 12.78
C ARG A 94 -0.23 29.79 12.59
N VAL A 95 0.15 29.48 11.36
CA VAL A 95 0.90 28.27 11.03
C VAL A 95 2.37 28.68 10.81
N GLU A 96 3.24 28.10 11.59
CA GLU A 96 4.68 28.43 11.57
C GLU A 96 5.40 27.65 10.48
N LYS A 97 5.13 26.32 10.39
CA LYS A 97 5.75 25.44 9.42
C LYS A 97 4.73 24.52 8.77
N PHE A 98 4.97 24.22 7.51
CA PHE A 98 4.29 23.19 6.74
C PHE A 98 5.35 22.38 5.99
N TYR A 99 5.59 21.17 6.42
CA TYR A 99 6.62 20.33 5.86
C TYR A 99 6.06 19.01 5.33
N LEU A 100 6.41 18.72 4.08
CA LEU A 100 6.31 17.39 3.52
C LEU A 100 7.59 16.65 3.90
N PHE A 101 7.47 15.52 4.56
CA PHE A 101 8.56 14.74 5.11
C PHE A 101 9.31 15.42 6.28
N PHE A 102 9.92 14.61 7.11
CA PHE A 102 10.69 15.12 8.25
C PHE A 102 12.03 15.70 7.79
N ASP A 103 12.38 16.85 8.32
CA ASP A 103 13.59 17.61 8.00
C ASP A 103 14.70 17.45 9.04
N TYR A 104 14.89 16.22 9.57
CA TYR A 104 15.93 15.98 10.57
C TYR A 104 17.30 16.44 10.08
N LYS A 105 17.91 17.40 10.80
CA LYS A 105 19.17 18.09 10.53
C LYS A 105 19.16 19.04 9.32
N PHE A 106 18.52 18.72 8.22
CA PHE A 106 18.47 19.59 7.04
C PHE A 106 17.18 19.37 6.24
N SER A 107 16.80 20.40 5.47
CA SER A 107 15.68 20.35 4.53
C SER A 107 16.23 20.32 3.10
N ILE A 108 15.61 19.53 2.20
CA ILE A 108 15.96 19.53 0.77
C ILE A 108 15.59 20.88 0.15
N PHE A 109 14.41 21.38 0.53
CA PHE A 109 13.91 22.68 0.08
C PHE A 109 13.18 23.36 1.22
N LYS A 110 13.32 24.70 1.33
CA LYS A 110 12.53 25.52 2.25
C LYS A 110 12.32 26.91 1.69
N LYS A 111 11.10 27.46 1.88
CA LYS A 111 10.74 28.81 1.47
C LYS A 111 9.74 29.39 2.45
N LYS A 112 9.97 30.63 2.91
CA LYS A 112 9.02 31.33 3.78
C LYS A 112 8.08 32.21 2.97
N ILE A 113 6.77 32.01 3.13
CA ILE A 113 5.74 32.76 2.44
C ILE A 113 4.66 33.14 3.44
N GLY A 114 4.31 34.43 3.54
CA GLY A 114 3.20 34.89 4.38
C GLY A 114 3.30 34.48 5.86
N GLY A 115 4.51 34.41 6.40
CA GLY A 115 4.74 34.05 7.81
C GLY A 115 4.79 32.54 8.09
N THR A 116 4.53 31.69 7.09
CA THR A 116 4.66 30.22 7.16
C THR A 116 5.89 29.78 6.38
N GLU A 117 6.69 28.90 6.98
CA GLU A 117 7.80 28.23 6.32
C GLU A 117 7.30 26.92 5.68
N TYR A 118 7.39 26.82 4.36
CA TYR A 118 7.08 25.63 3.58
C TYR A 118 8.38 24.91 3.28
N GLY A 119 8.39 23.59 3.48
CA GLY A 119 9.62 22.83 3.23
C GLY A 119 9.34 21.38 2.81
N ILE A 120 10.42 20.78 2.29
CA ILE A 120 10.47 19.35 1.99
C ILE A 120 11.66 18.78 2.75
N GLY A 121 11.37 17.87 3.68
CA GLY A 121 12.39 17.10 4.38
C GLY A 121 12.93 15.96 3.51
N TRP A 122 13.87 15.22 4.00
CA TRP A 122 14.50 14.12 3.27
C TRP A 122 14.04 12.73 3.73
N ILE A 123 13.33 12.65 4.85
CA ILE A 123 12.84 11.38 5.40
C ILE A 123 11.38 11.16 5.01
N PRO A 124 11.05 10.24 4.07
CA PRO A 124 9.69 10.07 3.53
C PRO A 124 8.79 9.22 4.44
N LEU A 125 8.85 9.44 5.76
CA LEU A 125 8.08 8.68 6.75
C LEU A 125 6.93 9.47 7.36
N GLY A 126 6.76 10.73 7.01
CA GLY A 126 5.72 11.59 7.56
C GLY A 126 5.88 13.03 7.11
N GLY A 127 4.94 13.88 7.49
CA GLY A 127 5.01 15.33 7.35
C GLY A 127 4.59 15.96 8.67
N TYR A 128 4.59 17.29 8.73
CA TYR A 128 4.05 17.98 9.89
C TYR A 128 3.61 19.41 9.59
N VAL A 129 2.60 19.84 10.32
CA VAL A 129 2.15 21.23 10.34
C VAL A 129 2.34 21.79 11.73
N LYS A 130 3.25 22.75 11.91
CA LYS A 130 3.45 23.43 13.19
C LYS A 130 2.46 24.59 13.31
N ILE A 131 1.48 24.44 14.18
CA ILE A 131 0.45 25.45 14.47
C ILE A 131 0.78 26.12 15.82
N SER A 132 0.88 27.45 15.83
CA SER A 132 1.20 28.23 17.04
C SER A 132 0.20 27.93 18.16
N GLY A 133 0.69 27.62 19.36
CA GLY A 133 -0.11 27.34 20.54
C GLY A 133 -0.84 26.00 20.54
N MET A 134 -0.46 25.08 19.66
CA MET A 134 -0.84 23.66 19.67
C MET A 134 0.32 22.85 20.25
N ILE A 135 0.01 21.93 21.15
CA ILE A 135 0.98 20.95 21.65
C ILE A 135 1.09 19.88 20.59
N ASP A 136 2.16 19.91 19.82
CA ASP A 136 2.52 18.91 18.86
C ASP A 136 3.81 18.17 19.28
N GLU A 137 4.33 17.33 18.43
CA GLU A 137 5.57 16.58 18.67
C GLU A 137 6.80 17.48 18.87
N SER A 138 6.73 18.77 18.46
CA SER A 138 7.81 19.76 18.64
C SER A 138 7.93 20.29 20.07
N MET A 139 6.95 20.00 20.94
CA MET A 139 6.92 20.28 22.36
C MET A 139 7.50 21.66 22.76
N ASP A 140 7.00 22.75 22.15
CA ASP A 140 7.39 24.12 22.48
C ASP A 140 6.86 24.54 23.88
N LYS A 141 7.40 23.92 24.93
CA LYS A 141 7.04 24.22 26.32
C LYS A 141 7.28 25.69 26.70
N GLU A 142 8.29 26.32 26.12
CA GLU A 142 8.62 27.73 26.36
C GLU A 142 7.51 28.66 25.83
N GLN A 143 7.00 28.40 24.63
CA GLN A 143 5.89 29.17 24.04
C GLN A 143 4.60 28.99 24.83
N MET A 144 4.36 27.80 25.38
CA MET A 144 3.17 27.51 26.18
C MET A 144 3.18 28.18 27.54
N ALA A 145 4.33 28.56 28.08
CA ALA A 145 4.46 29.30 29.33
C ALA A 145 4.06 30.78 29.21
N LEU A 146 4.02 31.30 27.98
CA LEU A 146 3.61 32.70 27.74
C LEU A 146 2.08 32.85 27.70
N PRO A 147 1.53 34.05 27.97
CA PRO A 147 0.09 34.30 27.84
C PRO A 147 -0.40 33.99 26.42
N PRO A 148 -1.62 33.39 26.28
CA PRO A 148 -2.18 33.02 24.97
C PRO A 148 -2.37 34.26 24.08
N GLN A 149 -1.93 34.13 22.81
CA GLN A 149 -2.11 35.19 21.84
C GLN A 149 -3.34 34.94 20.96
N PRO A 150 -4.03 35.98 20.42
CA PRO A 150 -5.25 35.82 19.62
C PRO A 150 -5.11 34.94 18.36
N TRP A 151 -3.90 34.82 17.84
CA TRP A 151 -3.58 34.01 16.65
C TRP A 151 -3.16 32.58 16.98
N GLU A 152 -3.14 32.21 18.27
CA GLU A 152 -2.77 30.85 18.68
C GLU A 152 -3.98 29.91 18.69
N PHE A 153 -3.70 28.62 18.47
CA PHE A 153 -4.70 27.55 18.50
C PHE A 153 -5.47 27.52 19.83
N ARG A 154 -4.78 27.65 20.97
CA ARG A 154 -5.36 27.61 22.31
C ARG A 154 -6.34 28.76 22.61
N SER A 155 -6.24 29.85 21.85
CA SER A 155 -7.15 31.03 21.98
C SER A 155 -8.41 30.87 21.16
N LYS A 156 -8.53 29.84 20.33
CA LYS A 156 -9.70 29.62 19.47
C LYS A 156 -10.81 28.91 20.22
N PRO A 157 -12.10 29.16 19.89
CA PRO A 157 -13.23 28.44 20.47
C PRO A 157 -13.11 26.93 20.18
N ALA A 158 -13.71 26.12 21.06
CA ALA A 158 -13.57 24.66 21.02
C ALA A 158 -13.91 24.03 19.68
N TRP A 159 -14.97 24.51 18.99
CA TRP A 159 -15.38 23.97 17.69
C TRP A 159 -14.34 24.24 16.58
N GLN A 160 -13.65 25.40 16.58
CA GLN A 160 -12.58 25.68 15.63
C GLN A 160 -11.37 24.77 15.88
N ARG A 161 -11.02 24.59 17.14
CA ARG A 161 -9.95 23.68 17.53
C ARG A 161 -10.25 22.25 17.10
N LEU A 162 -11.50 21.81 17.30
CA LEU A 162 -11.95 20.48 16.88
C LEU A 162 -11.82 20.30 15.36
N ILE A 163 -12.26 21.27 14.56
CA ILE A 163 -12.15 21.20 13.09
C ILE A 163 -10.67 21.16 12.66
N ILE A 164 -9.81 21.97 13.27
CA ILE A 164 -8.36 21.93 12.97
C ILE A 164 -7.78 20.54 13.31
N MET A 165 -8.10 19.99 14.48
CA MET A 165 -7.55 18.69 14.90
C MET A 165 -8.08 17.52 14.07
N LEU A 166 -9.35 17.50 13.72
CA LEU A 166 -9.95 16.42 12.94
C LEU A 166 -9.72 16.58 11.44
N GLY A 167 -9.29 17.75 10.98
CA GLY A 167 -9.18 18.09 9.57
C GLY A 167 -8.37 17.08 8.74
N GLY A 168 -7.23 16.64 9.25
CA GLY A 168 -6.40 15.64 8.59
C GLY A 168 -7.11 14.30 8.39
N VAL A 169 -7.73 13.80 9.45
CA VAL A 169 -8.49 12.53 9.40
C VAL A 169 -9.68 12.63 8.46
N ILE A 170 -10.44 13.74 8.54
CA ILE A 170 -11.60 13.96 7.67
C ILE A 170 -11.20 13.97 6.19
N VAL A 171 -10.11 14.65 5.85
CA VAL A 171 -9.63 14.70 4.45
C VAL A 171 -9.24 13.31 3.95
N ASN A 172 -8.52 12.52 4.74
CA ASN A 172 -8.17 11.16 4.35
C ASN A 172 -9.39 10.24 4.22
N PHE A 173 -10.38 10.42 5.09
CA PHE A 173 -11.63 9.68 5.02
C PHE A 173 -12.43 10.03 3.74
N VAL A 174 -12.57 11.32 3.43
CA VAL A 174 -13.22 11.79 2.19
C VAL A 174 -12.46 11.29 0.96
N LEU A 175 -11.14 11.30 0.99
CA LEU A 175 -10.31 10.76 -0.08
C LEU A 175 -10.57 9.26 -0.30
N GLY A 176 -10.65 8.48 0.79
CA GLY A 176 -10.96 7.06 0.72
C GLY A 176 -12.30 6.79 0.02
N PHE A 177 -13.35 7.54 0.39
CA PHE A 177 -14.64 7.46 -0.30
C PHE A 177 -14.55 7.87 -1.77
N ALA A 178 -13.85 8.97 -2.07
CA ALA A 178 -13.69 9.45 -3.45
C ALA A 178 -12.99 8.39 -4.33
N ILE A 179 -11.93 7.78 -3.83
CA ILE A 179 -11.22 6.70 -4.53
C ILE A 179 -12.15 5.49 -4.73
N TYR A 180 -12.90 5.09 -3.68
CA TYR A 180 -13.81 3.96 -3.77
C TYR A 180 -14.93 4.19 -4.79
N ILE A 181 -15.55 5.37 -4.77
CA ILE A 181 -16.57 5.76 -5.75
C ILE A 181 -15.98 5.75 -7.17
N LEU A 182 -14.78 6.31 -7.35
CA LEU A 182 -14.10 6.33 -8.64
C LEU A 182 -13.80 4.90 -9.15
N MET A 183 -13.38 4.02 -8.26
CA MET A 183 -13.15 2.60 -8.59
C MET A 183 -14.45 1.93 -9.04
N LEU A 184 -15.54 2.11 -8.30
CA LEU A 184 -16.84 1.55 -8.67
C LEU A 184 -17.35 2.11 -10.00
N PHE A 185 -17.13 3.40 -10.24
CA PHE A 185 -17.55 4.06 -11.48
C PHE A 185 -16.75 3.56 -12.70
N THR A 186 -15.44 3.31 -12.55
CA THR A 186 -14.57 2.94 -13.67
C THR A 186 -14.57 1.44 -13.95
N TRP A 187 -14.55 0.60 -12.92
CA TRP A 187 -14.45 -0.86 -13.04
C TRP A 187 -15.76 -1.59 -12.70
N GLY A 188 -16.69 -0.91 -12.05
CA GLY A 188 -17.92 -1.53 -11.58
C GLY A 188 -17.67 -2.54 -10.45
N GLU A 189 -18.70 -3.31 -10.11
CA GLU A 189 -18.58 -4.44 -9.18
C GLU A 189 -18.33 -5.74 -9.95
N SER A 190 -17.30 -6.48 -9.56
CA SER A 190 -17.10 -7.85 -10.02
C SER A 190 -17.97 -8.79 -9.19
N TYR A 191 -18.71 -9.66 -9.85
CA TYR A 191 -19.46 -10.72 -9.20
C TYR A 191 -19.16 -12.06 -9.88
N LEU A 192 -19.25 -13.13 -9.09
CA LEU A 192 -19.16 -14.48 -9.63
C LEU A 192 -20.54 -14.91 -10.11
N PRO A 193 -20.74 -15.12 -11.43
CA PRO A 193 -21.99 -15.66 -11.94
C PRO A 193 -22.23 -17.04 -11.34
N ASN A 194 -23.48 -17.31 -10.98
CA ASN A 194 -23.86 -18.60 -10.37
C ASN A 194 -23.52 -19.80 -11.28
N ASP A 195 -23.62 -19.63 -12.58
CA ASP A 195 -23.30 -20.66 -13.59
C ASP A 195 -21.82 -21.07 -13.57
N ASN A 196 -20.91 -20.17 -13.10
CA ASN A 196 -19.47 -20.39 -13.02
C ASN A 196 -19.02 -21.06 -11.71
N LEU A 197 -19.93 -21.33 -10.78
CA LEU A 197 -19.64 -22.11 -9.58
C LEU A 197 -19.45 -23.59 -9.96
N LYS A 198 -18.17 -24.01 -10.16
CA LYS A 198 -17.85 -25.39 -10.56
C LYS A 198 -18.11 -26.36 -9.42
N ASP A 199 -17.72 -26.00 -8.19
CA ASP A 199 -17.73 -26.87 -7.01
C ASP A 199 -18.96 -26.67 -6.12
N GLY A 200 -19.93 -25.84 -6.54
CA GLY A 200 -21.14 -25.54 -5.77
C GLY A 200 -20.86 -24.67 -4.53
N VAL A 201 -21.79 -24.67 -3.58
CA VAL A 201 -21.69 -23.93 -2.32
C VAL A 201 -21.05 -24.79 -1.23
N TRP A 202 -20.31 -24.15 -0.33
CA TRP A 202 -19.72 -24.82 0.84
C TRP A 202 -20.59 -24.53 2.07
N ILE A 203 -21.19 -25.55 2.65
CA ILE A 203 -22.03 -25.43 3.84
C ILE A 203 -21.17 -25.59 5.10
N THR A 204 -21.08 -24.53 5.89
CA THR A 204 -20.22 -24.46 7.09
C THR A 204 -21.00 -24.35 8.40
N ASN A 205 -22.33 -24.14 8.34
CA ASN A 205 -23.17 -23.96 9.52
C ASN A 205 -24.33 -24.97 9.57
N SER A 206 -24.89 -25.14 10.77
CA SER A 206 -26.04 -26.06 11.00
C SER A 206 -27.29 -25.63 10.24
N LEU A 207 -27.53 -24.32 10.11
CA LEU A 207 -28.68 -23.77 9.41
C LEU A 207 -28.77 -24.28 7.95
N GLY A 208 -27.66 -24.31 7.23
CA GLY A 208 -27.59 -24.81 5.87
C GLY A 208 -27.93 -26.30 5.80
N THR A 209 -27.47 -27.10 6.76
CA THR A 209 -27.77 -28.53 6.84
C THR A 209 -29.23 -28.78 7.25
N ASP A 210 -29.78 -27.95 8.13
CA ASP A 210 -31.21 -28.02 8.55
C ASP A 210 -32.16 -27.70 7.39
N LEU A 211 -31.74 -26.82 6.46
CA LEU A 211 -32.44 -26.55 5.20
C LEU A 211 -32.22 -27.65 4.14
N GLY A 212 -31.50 -28.70 4.48
CA GLY A 212 -31.25 -29.83 3.59
C GLY A 212 -30.15 -29.60 2.54
N LEU A 213 -29.41 -28.49 2.61
CA LEU A 213 -28.32 -28.17 1.69
C LEU A 213 -27.08 -29.03 2.01
N LYS A 214 -26.36 -29.43 0.98
CA LYS A 214 -25.10 -30.17 1.09
C LYS A 214 -23.96 -29.40 0.42
N THR A 215 -22.79 -29.56 0.94
CA THR A 215 -21.59 -29.02 0.28
C THR A 215 -21.48 -29.61 -1.13
N GLY A 216 -21.31 -28.75 -2.13
CA GLY A 216 -21.31 -29.11 -3.54
C GLY A 216 -22.64 -28.84 -4.29
N ASP A 217 -23.71 -28.50 -3.57
CA ASP A 217 -24.99 -28.18 -4.18
C ASP A 217 -24.90 -26.86 -4.97
N LYS A 218 -25.67 -26.77 -6.07
CA LYS A 218 -25.84 -25.53 -6.84
C LYS A 218 -27.22 -24.97 -6.59
N ILE A 219 -27.31 -23.78 -6.04
CA ILE A 219 -28.57 -23.08 -5.79
C ILE A 219 -28.96 -22.38 -7.08
N LEU A 220 -29.99 -22.89 -7.76
CA LEU A 220 -30.43 -22.36 -9.06
C LEU A 220 -31.46 -21.22 -8.92
N SER A 221 -32.32 -21.33 -7.93
CA SER A 221 -33.38 -20.34 -7.65
C SER A 221 -33.75 -20.36 -6.18
N VAL A 222 -34.29 -19.26 -5.67
CA VAL A 222 -34.91 -19.10 -4.37
C VAL A 222 -36.32 -18.58 -4.64
N ASP A 223 -37.35 -19.24 -4.12
CA ASP A 223 -38.78 -18.90 -4.31
C ASP A 223 -39.18 -18.62 -5.77
N GLY A 224 -38.61 -19.41 -6.69
CA GLY A 224 -38.86 -19.27 -8.12
C GLY A 224 -37.99 -18.19 -8.81
N ASN A 225 -37.30 -17.35 -8.08
CA ASN A 225 -36.43 -16.33 -8.62
C ASN A 225 -35.06 -16.91 -8.95
N LYS A 226 -34.65 -16.81 -10.20
CA LYS A 226 -33.37 -17.32 -10.68
C LYS A 226 -32.22 -16.48 -10.13
N ILE A 227 -31.22 -17.11 -9.51
CA ILE A 227 -30.05 -16.45 -8.95
C ILE A 227 -29.02 -16.21 -10.05
N LYS A 228 -28.73 -14.94 -10.31
CA LYS A 228 -27.72 -14.52 -11.31
C LYS A 228 -26.31 -14.47 -10.76
N ALA A 229 -26.15 -14.10 -9.50
CA ALA A 229 -24.87 -13.94 -8.84
C ALA A 229 -24.91 -14.55 -7.44
N PHE A 230 -23.83 -15.22 -7.03
CA PHE A 230 -23.72 -15.81 -5.69
C PHE A 230 -23.87 -14.76 -4.57
N LYS A 231 -23.40 -13.54 -4.80
CA LYS A 231 -23.47 -12.41 -3.84
C LYS A 231 -24.93 -12.02 -3.52
N SER A 232 -25.90 -12.27 -4.41
CA SER A 232 -27.30 -11.89 -4.18
C SER A 232 -28.08 -12.89 -3.30
N LEU A 233 -27.52 -14.06 -3.04
CA LEU A 233 -28.16 -15.10 -2.22
C LEU A 233 -28.67 -14.61 -0.84
N PRO A 234 -27.86 -13.90 -0.02
CA PRO A 234 -28.33 -13.43 1.28
C PRO A 234 -29.54 -12.49 1.19
N GLY A 235 -29.57 -11.63 0.16
CA GLY A 235 -30.68 -10.69 -0.05
C GLY A 235 -31.97 -11.38 -0.49
N GLU A 236 -31.89 -12.42 -1.29
CA GLU A 236 -33.06 -13.18 -1.74
C GLU A 236 -33.72 -13.98 -0.58
N PHE A 237 -32.89 -14.50 0.34
CA PHE A 237 -33.43 -15.19 1.54
C PHE A 237 -34.10 -14.23 2.53
N VAL A 238 -33.71 -12.95 2.59
CA VAL A 238 -34.31 -11.95 3.48
C VAL A 238 -35.60 -11.37 2.87
N ASN A 239 -35.65 -11.22 1.55
CA ASN A 239 -36.80 -10.61 0.86
C ASN A 239 -37.93 -11.61 0.53
N GLY A 240 -37.71 -12.89 0.72
CA GLY A 240 -38.70 -13.95 0.48
C GLY A 240 -39.77 -14.11 1.58
N GLU A 241 -39.76 -13.30 2.63
CA GLU A 241 -40.73 -13.29 3.73
C GLU A 241 -41.89 -12.28 3.51
N ASN A 242 -42.43 -12.16 2.28
CA ASN A 242 -43.66 -11.40 2.05
C ASN A 242 -44.72 -12.23 1.34
#